data_a69c983e22155118b8cd2de2079271e2
#
_entry.id   a69c983e22155118b8cd2de2079271e2
#
_cell.length_a   1.000
_cell.length_b   1.000
_cell.length_c   1.000
_cell.angle_alpha   90.00
_cell.angle_beta   90.00
_cell.angle_gamma   90.00
#
_symmetry.space_group_name_H-M   'P 1'
#
loop_
_entity.id
_entity.type
_entity.pdbx_description
1 polymer ?
#
loop_
_entity_poly.entity_id
_entity_poly.type
_entity_poly.pdbx_seq_one_letter_code
_entity_poly.pdbx_strand_id
1 'polypeptide(L)'
;WQYKPTGISTDYQFRSYDRNCINLAASVVMPDAADANKLLFDKYAAGWAYASDANEVYINVWNYGPGWSIEVTENGKSLSVSKASSSLYRDPLHLYVYQIKTFKSSTSETFATSSCGHMWMVTASSPTSTLEIKVSDPFGNVYTETMTRPKQLDVETYRK
;
A
#
# COMPACT_ATOMS: atom_id res chain seq x y z
N TRP A 1 10.72 16.15 -12.61
CA TRP A 1 10.79 16.38 -11.16
C TRP A 1 10.25 15.17 -10.43
N GLN A 2 11.09 14.53 -9.62
CA GLN A 2 10.66 13.46 -8.71
C GLN A 2 10.61 14.04 -7.31
N TYR A 3 9.43 14.03 -6.69
CA TYR A 3 9.30 14.36 -5.28
C TYR A 3 9.45 13.09 -4.45
N LYS A 4 10.44 13.06 -3.58
CA LYS A 4 10.64 11.97 -2.63
C LYS A 4 10.75 12.52 -1.22
N PRO A 5 10.20 11.83 -0.22
CA PRO A 5 10.47 12.15 1.18
C PRO A 5 11.96 12.07 1.46
N THR A 6 12.47 12.95 2.29
CA THR A 6 13.87 12.93 2.73
C THR A 6 14.21 11.57 3.36
N GLY A 7 15.32 10.98 2.95
CA GLY A 7 15.80 9.69 3.45
C GLY A 7 15.37 8.46 2.65
N ILE A 8 14.52 8.61 1.61
CA ILE A 8 14.23 7.52 0.68
C ILE A 8 15.20 7.58 -0.51
N SER A 9 15.82 6.43 -0.84
CA SER A 9 16.70 6.32 -2.01
C SER A 9 16.01 6.75 -3.30
N THR A 10 16.76 7.37 -4.20
CA THR A 10 16.28 7.69 -5.54
C THR A 10 15.93 6.46 -6.37
N ASP A 11 16.47 5.31 -6.00
CA ASP A 11 16.24 4.03 -6.67
C ASP A 11 14.95 3.33 -6.20
N TYR A 12 14.22 3.93 -5.28
CA TYR A 12 12.98 3.40 -4.72
C TYR A 12 11.78 4.23 -5.20
N GLN A 13 11.00 3.70 -6.14
CA GLN A 13 9.88 4.41 -6.78
C GLN A 13 8.51 3.77 -6.54
N PHE A 14 8.46 2.65 -5.83
CA PHE A 14 7.21 1.98 -5.51
C PHE A 14 7.30 1.26 -4.16
N ARG A 15 6.17 0.81 -3.65
CA ARG A 15 6.07 -0.04 -2.48
C ARG A 15 5.05 -1.13 -2.70
N SER A 16 5.40 -2.36 -2.33
CA SER A 16 4.50 -3.50 -2.37
C SER A 16 3.93 -3.82 -0.99
N TYR A 17 2.68 -4.26 -0.97
CA TYR A 17 1.90 -4.59 0.22
C TYR A 17 1.29 -5.98 0.07
N ASP A 18 1.54 -6.85 1.05
CA ASP A 18 0.87 -8.15 1.16
C ASP A 18 -0.49 -7.97 1.85
N ARG A 19 -1.58 -8.10 1.08
CA ARG A 19 -2.93 -7.89 1.60
C ARG A 19 -3.29 -8.89 2.70
N ASN A 20 -2.70 -10.09 2.69
CA ASN A 20 -2.93 -11.12 3.70
C ASN A 20 -2.35 -10.71 5.08
N CYS A 21 -1.38 -9.80 5.12
CA CYS A 21 -0.69 -9.37 6.34
C CYS A 21 -1.18 -8.03 6.89
N ILE A 22 -2.22 -7.40 6.27
CA ILE A 22 -2.67 -6.07 6.66
C ILE A 22 -4.07 -6.14 7.27
N ASN A 23 -4.16 -5.71 8.53
CA ASN A 23 -5.41 -5.50 9.25
C ASN A 23 -5.36 -4.12 9.93
N LEU A 24 -6.05 -3.16 9.36
CA LEU A 24 -6.16 -1.79 9.86
C LEU A 24 -7.54 -1.48 10.45
N ALA A 25 -8.27 -2.47 10.99
CA ALA A 25 -9.50 -2.19 11.72
C ALA A 25 -9.22 -1.22 12.88
N ALA A 26 -10.06 -0.21 13.08
CA ALA A 26 -9.87 0.77 14.15
C ALA A 26 -9.79 0.13 15.54
N SER A 27 -10.53 -0.96 15.76
CA SER A 27 -10.46 -1.75 17.00
C SER A 27 -9.08 -2.37 17.26
N VAL A 28 -8.28 -2.59 16.22
CA VAL A 28 -6.92 -3.15 16.30
C VAL A 28 -5.88 -2.04 16.44
N VAL A 29 -5.96 -1.00 15.59
CA VAL A 29 -4.88 0.00 15.48
C VAL A 29 -5.07 1.22 16.38
N MET A 30 -6.28 1.44 16.89
CA MET A 30 -6.58 2.55 17.81
C MET A 30 -7.66 2.15 18.85
N PRO A 31 -7.42 1.09 19.65
CA PRO A 31 -8.43 0.50 20.53
C PRO A 31 -9.00 1.48 21.57
N ASP A 32 -8.16 2.42 22.04
CA ASP A 32 -8.53 3.39 23.08
C ASP A 32 -9.19 4.67 22.54
N ALA A 33 -9.37 4.80 21.21
CA ALA A 33 -10.02 5.97 20.64
C ALA A 33 -11.54 5.94 20.89
N ALA A 34 -12.17 7.12 20.88
CA ALA A 34 -13.63 7.24 20.97
C ALA A 34 -14.30 6.55 19.76
N ASP A 35 -15.50 6.01 19.96
CA ASP A 35 -16.20 5.22 18.92
C ASP A 35 -16.47 6.03 17.66
N ALA A 36 -16.79 7.32 17.77
CA ALA A 36 -16.96 8.19 16.60
C ALA A 36 -15.68 8.29 15.74
N ASN A 37 -14.51 8.30 16.39
CA ASN A 37 -13.21 8.35 15.73
C ASN A 37 -12.88 7.01 15.08
N LYS A 38 -13.21 5.88 15.73
CA LYS A 38 -13.07 4.55 15.15
C LYS A 38 -13.92 4.38 13.89
N LEU A 39 -15.19 4.77 13.96
CA LEU A 39 -16.09 4.71 12.81
C LEU A 39 -15.59 5.54 11.63
N LEU A 40 -15.04 6.73 11.91
CA LEU A 40 -14.47 7.58 10.87
C LEU A 40 -13.23 6.96 10.25
N PHE A 41 -12.32 6.42 11.07
CA PHE A 41 -11.14 5.73 10.57
C PHE A 41 -11.52 4.52 9.71
N ASP A 42 -12.42 3.66 10.17
CA ASP A 42 -12.87 2.47 9.44
C ASP A 42 -13.51 2.80 8.09
N LYS A 43 -14.20 3.93 7.97
CA LYS A 43 -14.69 4.45 6.68
C LYS A 43 -13.55 4.65 5.67
N TYR A 44 -12.39 5.14 6.10
CA TYR A 44 -11.24 5.38 5.23
C TYR A 44 -10.35 4.16 5.06
N ALA A 45 -10.31 3.29 6.05
CA ALA A 45 -9.52 2.05 6.02
C ALA A 45 -10.30 0.84 5.48
N ALA A 46 -11.53 1.02 4.98
CA ALA A 46 -12.47 -0.07 4.66
C ALA A 46 -11.85 -1.23 3.86
N GLY A 47 -11.02 -0.93 2.85
CA GLY A 47 -10.35 -1.96 2.06
C GLY A 47 -9.21 -2.69 2.80
N TRP A 48 -8.78 -2.20 3.96
CA TRP A 48 -7.66 -2.72 4.75
C TRP A 48 -8.06 -3.14 6.16
N ALA A 49 -9.35 -3.02 6.49
CA ALA A 49 -9.86 -3.22 7.85
C ALA A 49 -9.78 -4.67 8.35
N TYR A 50 -9.63 -5.63 7.46
CA TYR A 50 -9.52 -7.06 7.81
C TYR A 50 -8.43 -7.70 6.96
N ALA A 51 -7.69 -8.65 7.53
CA ALA A 51 -6.77 -9.48 6.74
C ALA A 51 -7.56 -10.26 5.67
N SER A 52 -6.91 -10.50 4.54
CA SER A 52 -7.48 -11.23 3.42
C SER A 52 -6.70 -12.53 3.22
N ASP A 53 -7.34 -13.55 2.70
CA ASP A 53 -6.72 -14.80 2.24
C ASP A 53 -6.71 -14.93 0.69
N ALA A 54 -7.09 -13.85 0.01
CA ALA A 54 -7.17 -13.81 -1.46
C ALA A 54 -5.79 -13.78 -2.16
N ASN A 55 -4.68 -13.77 -1.42
CA ASN A 55 -3.31 -13.70 -1.94
C ASN A 55 -3.01 -12.48 -2.80
N GLU A 56 -3.77 -11.40 -2.61
CA GLU A 56 -3.58 -10.15 -3.33
C GLU A 56 -2.34 -9.40 -2.84
N VAL A 57 -1.59 -8.86 -3.78
CA VAL A 57 -0.47 -7.95 -3.53
C VAL A 57 -0.77 -6.63 -4.19
N TYR A 58 -0.66 -5.57 -3.42
CA TYR A 58 -0.87 -4.20 -3.88
C TYR A 58 0.46 -3.49 -4.07
N ILE A 59 0.55 -2.70 -5.15
CA ILE A 59 1.78 -2.00 -5.55
C ILE A 59 1.43 -0.52 -5.71
N ASN A 60 1.95 0.32 -4.82
CA ASN A 60 1.84 1.77 -4.93
C ASN A 60 3.05 2.32 -5.69
N VAL A 61 2.85 2.79 -6.91
CA VAL A 61 3.90 3.36 -7.76
C VAL A 61 3.80 4.87 -7.75
N TRP A 62 4.77 5.52 -7.12
CA TRP A 62 4.78 6.98 -7.01
C TRP A 62 5.04 7.64 -8.36
N ASN A 63 4.28 8.71 -8.63
CA ASN A 63 4.34 9.45 -9.90
C ASN A 63 3.99 8.62 -11.14
N TYR A 64 3.27 7.50 -10.99
CA TYR A 64 2.84 6.71 -12.13
C TYR A 64 2.08 7.56 -13.15
N GLY A 65 2.47 7.50 -14.41
CA GLY A 65 1.89 8.27 -15.51
C GLY A 65 2.09 7.60 -16.87
N PRO A 66 1.82 8.30 -17.95
CA PRO A 66 2.02 7.77 -19.30
C PRO A 66 3.44 7.26 -19.51
N GLY A 67 3.57 6.10 -20.15
CA GLY A 67 4.86 5.46 -20.44
C GLY A 67 5.46 4.66 -19.28
N TRP A 68 4.82 4.61 -18.12
CA TRP A 68 5.20 3.69 -17.05
C TRP A 68 4.67 2.29 -17.31
N SER A 69 5.39 1.27 -16.84
CA SER A 69 4.95 -0.12 -16.86
C SER A 69 5.22 -0.82 -15.54
N ILE A 70 4.40 -1.83 -15.24
CA ILE A 70 4.55 -2.70 -14.08
C ILE A 70 4.49 -4.13 -14.59
N GLU A 71 5.52 -4.90 -14.29
CA GLU A 71 5.62 -6.32 -14.59
C GLU A 71 5.77 -7.07 -13.26
N VAL A 72 5.01 -8.14 -13.08
CA VAL A 72 5.14 -9.01 -11.90
C VAL A 72 5.22 -10.45 -12.38
N THR A 73 6.19 -11.18 -11.86
CA THR A 73 6.32 -12.61 -12.14
C THR A 73 6.36 -13.43 -10.85
N GLU A 74 5.85 -14.64 -10.94
CA GLU A 74 5.90 -15.68 -9.92
C GLU A 74 6.47 -16.95 -10.54
N ASN A 75 7.59 -17.46 -10.02
CA ASN A 75 8.28 -18.61 -10.60
C ASN A 75 8.52 -18.48 -12.11
N GLY A 76 8.90 -17.29 -12.56
CA GLY A 76 9.15 -16.97 -13.98
C GLY A 76 7.89 -16.82 -14.86
N LYS A 77 6.68 -16.95 -14.30
CA LYS A 77 5.41 -16.74 -15.02
C LYS A 77 4.87 -15.34 -14.74
N SER A 78 4.49 -14.62 -15.79
CA SER A 78 3.87 -13.30 -15.65
C SER A 78 2.50 -13.39 -15.00
N LEU A 79 2.24 -12.48 -14.06
CA LEU A 79 0.93 -12.26 -13.45
C LEU A 79 0.22 -11.08 -14.11
N SER A 80 -1.11 -11.13 -14.15
CA SER A 80 -1.92 -10.03 -14.64
C SER A 80 -1.94 -8.88 -13.63
N VAL A 81 -1.46 -7.71 -14.02
CA VAL A 81 -1.50 -6.48 -13.21
C VAL A 81 -2.75 -5.69 -13.57
N SER A 82 -3.53 -5.31 -12.58
CA SER A 82 -4.74 -4.52 -12.74
C SER A 82 -4.75 -3.30 -11.80
N LYS A 83 -5.60 -2.33 -12.09
CA LYS A 83 -5.84 -1.20 -11.20
C LYS A 83 -6.54 -1.70 -9.93
N ALA A 84 -6.11 -1.22 -8.76
CA ALA A 84 -6.77 -1.55 -7.51
C ALA A 84 -8.21 -1.02 -7.48
N SER A 85 -9.09 -1.66 -6.70
CA SER A 85 -10.45 -1.16 -6.46
C SER A 85 -10.43 0.18 -5.71
N SER A 86 -11.48 0.98 -5.86
CA SER A 86 -11.56 2.32 -5.24
C SER A 86 -11.45 2.29 -3.71
N SER A 87 -11.93 1.22 -3.05
CA SER A 87 -11.82 1.04 -1.59
C SER A 87 -10.37 0.82 -1.13
N LEU A 88 -9.49 0.35 -2.01
CA LEU A 88 -8.08 0.06 -1.75
C LEU A 88 -7.11 1.09 -2.36
N TYR A 89 -7.62 2.22 -2.85
CA TYR A 89 -6.76 3.27 -3.39
C TYR A 89 -6.01 4.09 -2.34
N ARG A 90 -6.34 3.93 -1.05
CA ARG A 90 -5.56 4.57 0.02
C ARG A 90 -4.36 3.72 0.37
N ASP A 91 -3.21 4.36 0.50
CA ASP A 91 -1.99 3.69 0.91
C ASP A 91 -2.10 3.23 2.38
N PRO A 92 -1.93 1.94 2.70
CA PRO A 92 -2.13 1.42 4.05
C PRO A 92 -1.11 1.97 5.05
N LEU A 93 0.09 2.26 4.61
CA LEU A 93 1.11 2.85 5.48
C LEU A 93 0.77 4.30 5.81
N HIS A 94 0.24 5.05 4.84
CA HIS A 94 -0.24 6.40 5.07
C HIS A 94 -1.42 6.40 6.07
N LEU A 95 -2.36 5.48 5.92
CA LEU A 95 -3.45 5.30 6.89
C LEU A 95 -2.89 5.04 8.29
N TYR A 96 -1.95 4.13 8.42
CA TYR A 96 -1.36 3.76 9.71
C TYR A 96 -0.59 4.92 10.35
N VAL A 97 0.28 5.59 9.61
CA VAL A 97 1.20 6.61 10.16
C VAL A 97 0.49 7.94 10.42
N TYR A 98 -0.35 8.39 9.50
CA TYR A 98 -0.95 9.74 9.56
C TYR A 98 -2.39 9.72 10.05
N GLN A 99 -3.23 8.82 9.57
CA GLN A 99 -4.65 8.84 9.87
C GLN A 99 -4.95 8.41 11.30
N ILE A 100 -4.25 7.39 11.82
CA ILE A 100 -4.38 6.99 13.22
C ILE A 100 -4.07 8.16 14.15
N LYS A 101 -2.97 8.88 13.89
CA LYS A 101 -2.60 10.05 14.70
C LYS A 101 -3.67 11.14 14.67
N THR A 102 -4.23 11.41 13.49
CA THR A 102 -5.28 12.41 13.33
C THR A 102 -6.56 12.00 14.03
N PHE A 103 -7.05 10.79 13.78
CA PHE A 103 -8.35 10.33 14.29
C PHE A 103 -8.34 9.83 15.73
N LYS A 104 -7.20 9.70 16.39
CA LYS A 104 -7.15 9.51 17.83
C LYS A 104 -7.73 10.67 18.63
N SER A 105 -7.63 11.88 18.10
CA SER A 105 -8.00 13.12 18.80
C SER A 105 -8.99 14.02 18.07
N SER A 106 -9.36 13.70 16.83
CA SER A 106 -10.21 14.55 16.00
C SER A 106 -11.08 13.73 15.05
N THR A 107 -12.28 14.21 14.77
CA THR A 107 -13.17 13.71 13.72
C THR A 107 -13.09 14.53 12.44
N SER A 108 -12.20 15.53 12.39
CA SER A 108 -12.04 16.37 11.20
C SER A 108 -11.32 15.62 10.09
N GLU A 109 -11.92 15.61 8.92
CA GLU A 109 -11.31 15.08 7.70
C GLU A 109 -10.20 16.04 7.22
N THR A 110 -9.11 15.46 6.70
CA THR A 110 -7.97 16.20 6.16
C THR A 110 -7.69 15.76 4.72
N PHE A 111 -6.82 16.47 4.01
CA PHE A 111 -6.33 16.04 2.68
C PHE A 111 -5.73 14.61 2.70
N ALA A 112 -5.27 14.16 3.85
CA ALA A 112 -4.71 12.84 4.05
C ALA A 112 -5.74 11.70 3.85
N THR A 113 -7.04 12.00 3.80
CA THR A 113 -8.11 11.03 3.49
C THR A 113 -8.30 10.78 2.00
N SER A 114 -7.58 11.49 1.14
CA SER A 114 -7.69 11.35 -0.32
C SER A 114 -7.21 9.98 -0.79
N SER A 115 -7.88 9.45 -1.82
CA SER A 115 -7.46 8.21 -2.48
C SER A 115 -6.23 8.45 -3.34
N CYS A 116 -5.37 7.42 -3.41
CA CYS A 116 -4.21 7.37 -4.29
C CYS A 116 -4.56 6.68 -5.62
N GLY A 117 -4.45 7.38 -6.74
CA GLY A 117 -4.70 6.83 -8.08
C GLY A 117 -3.58 5.93 -8.62
N HIS A 118 -2.55 5.66 -7.84
CA HIS A 118 -1.34 4.97 -8.28
C HIS A 118 -1.21 3.55 -7.69
N MET A 119 -2.32 2.99 -7.19
CA MET A 119 -2.36 1.66 -6.59
C MET A 119 -2.73 0.61 -7.64
N TRP A 120 -1.91 -0.43 -7.74
CA TRP A 120 -2.07 -1.57 -8.64
C TRP A 120 -2.20 -2.86 -7.84
N MET A 121 -2.69 -3.93 -8.45
CA MET A 121 -2.94 -5.20 -7.79
C MET A 121 -2.59 -6.38 -8.70
N VAL A 122 -2.03 -7.42 -8.09
CA VAL A 122 -1.88 -8.77 -8.66
C VAL A 122 -2.37 -9.80 -7.65
N THR A 123 -2.75 -10.97 -8.15
CA THR A 123 -3.08 -12.13 -7.29
C THR A 123 -1.99 -13.19 -7.44
N ALA A 124 -1.34 -13.54 -6.34
CA ALA A 124 -0.34 -14.59 -6.27
C ALA A 124 -1.00 -15.98 -6.11
N SER A 125 -0.29 -17.05 -6.43
CA SER A 125 -0.82 -18.42 -6.35
C SER A 125 -0.94 -18.94 -4.92
N SER A 126 -0.15 -18.41 -3.97
CA SER A 126 -0.18 -18.81 -2.56
C SER A 126 0.21 -17.68 -1.61
N PRO A 127 -0.10 -17.81 -0.30
CA PRO A 127 0.27 -16.78 0.70
C PRO A 127 1.79 -16.70 0.96
N THR A 128 2.57 -17.67 0.47
CA THR A 128 4.03 -17.77 0.68
C THR A 128 4.82 -17.61 -0.62
N SER A 129 4.15 -17.30 -1.74
CA SER A 129 4.82 -17.11 -3.03
C SER A 129 5.81 -15.94 -2.99
N THR A 130 6.95 -16.11 -3.63
CA THR A 130 7.87 -15.00 -3.91
C THR A 130 7.53 -14.39 -5.25
N LEU A 131 7.43 -13.07 -5.29
CA LEU A 131 7.14 -12.29 -6.49
C LEU A 131 8.34 -11.45 -6.88
N GLU A 132 8.66 -11.43 -8.17
CA GLU A 132 9.58 -10.47 -8.75
C GLU A 132 8.76 -9.32 -9.34
N ILE A 133 8.91 -8.13 -8.77
CA ILE A 133 8.20 -6.93 -9.17
C ILE A 133 9.18 -6.02 -9.89
N LYS A 134 8.81 -5.57 -11.09
CA LYS A 134 9.59 -4.64 -11.90
C LYS A 134 8.69 -3.48 -12.33
N VAL A 135 9.15 -2.28 -12.04
CA VAL A 135 8.51 -1.03 -12.46
C VAL A 135 9.47 -0.26 -13.34
N SER A 136 9.02 0.17 -14.51
CA SER A 136 9.85 0.97 -15.44
C SER A 136 9.20 2.31 -15.68
N ASP A 137 10.02 3.37 -15.69
CA ASP A 137 9.58 4.73 -16.01
C ASP A 137 9.82 5.05 -17.50
N PRO A 138 9.24 6.13 -18.06
CA PRO A 138 9.42 6.50 -19.46
C PRO A 138 10.82 7.00 -19.81
N PHE A 139 11.71 7.15 -18.82
CA PHE A 139 13.09 7.61 -19.03
C PHE A 139 14.09 6.44 -19.08
N GLY A 140 13.61 5.19 -19.02
CA GLY A 140 14.42 3.99 -19.07
C GLY A 140 14.96 3.51 -17.70
N ASN A 141 14.57 4.16 -16.59
CA ASN A 141 14.93 3.65 -15.28
C ASN A 141 14.06 2.45 -14.92
N VAL A 142 14.67 1.48 -14.26
CA VAL A 142 14.02 0.23 -13.82
C VAL A 142 14.20 0.09 -12.31
N TYR A 143 13.10 -0.15 -11.62
CA TYR A 143 13.03 -0.34 -10.17
C TYR A 143 12.52 -1.76 -9.89
N THR A 144 13.19 -2.51 -9.04
CA THR A 144 12.88 -3.92 -8.81
C THR A 144 12.74 -4.23 -7.32
N GLU A 145 11.91 -5.21 -7.02
CA GLU A 145 11.78 -5.81 -5.68
C GLU A 145 11.55 -7.31 -5.83
N THR A 146 12.33 -8.12 -5.11
CA THR A 146 11.98 -9.51 -4.83
C THR A 146 11.17 -9.53 -3.53
N MET A 147 9.85 -9.66 -3.68
CA MET A 147 8.92 -9.66 -2.56
C MET A 147 8.75 -11.08 -2.01
N THR A 148 9.40 -11.36 -0.89
CA THR A 148 9.16 -12.60 -0.13
C THR A 148 7.92 -12.44 0.74
N ARG A 149 7.02 -13.41 0.70
CA ARG A 149 5.77 -13.43 1.47
C ARG A 149 5.79 -14.54 2.54
N PRO A 150 5.13 -14.38 3.69
CA PRO A 150 4.31 -13.23 4.08
C PRO A 150 5.14 -11.97 4.38
N LYS A 151 4.69 -10.81 3.89
CA LYS A 151 5.35 -9.52 4.08
C LYS A 151 4.51 -8.63 5.00
N GLN A 152 5.01 -8.42 6.23
CA GLN A 152 4.35 -7.54 7.19
C GLN A 152 4.40 -6.06 6.77
N LEU A 153 3.44 -5.27 7.22
CA LEU A 153 3.45 -3.83 7.04
C LEU A 153 4.59 -3.23 7.86
N ASP A 154 5.65 -2.79 7.20
CA ASP A 154 6.78 -2.12 7.86
C ASP A 154 6.42 -0.68 8.18
N VAL A 155 6.18 -0.41 9.45
CA VAL A 155 5.86 0.91 9.99
C VAL A 155 7.07 1.58 10.66
N GLU A 156 8.09 0.81 11.04
CA GLU A 156 9.25 1.33 11.77
C GLU A 156 10.17 2.16 10.88
N THR A 157 10.35 1.77 9.63
CA THR A 157 11.12 2.56 8.64
C THR A 157 10.57 3.97 8.44
N TYR A 158 9.28 4.20 8.77
CA TYR A 158 8.60 5.50 8.61
C TYR A 158 8.63 6.39 9.87
N ARG A 159 9.02 5.85 11.00
CA ARG A 159 9.04 6.58 12.27
C ARG A 159 10.34 7.32 12.55
N LYS A 160 11.30 7.26 11.64
CA LYS A 160 12.61 7.91 11.75
C LYS A 160 12.57 9.34 11.25
#